data_96d8b401537789bc7bd8d976ff513b0e
#
_entry.id   96d8b401537789bc7bd8d976ff513b0e
#
_cell.length_a   1.000
_cell.length_b   1.000
_cell.length_c   1.000
_cell.angle_alpha   90.00
_cell.angle_beta   90.00
_cell.angle_gamma   90.00
#
_symmetry.space_group_name_H-M   'P 1'
#
loop_
_entity.id
_entity.type
_entity.pdbx_description
1 polymer ?
#
loop_
_entity_poly.entity_id
_entity_poly.type
_entity_poly.pdbx_seq_one_letter_code
_entity_poly.pdbx_strand_id
1 'polypeptide(L)'
;IGSGPVNSESIPALTAAETGHTSQVVPSDTMQTRHVKNYHSRSESTVENFLCRSACVYYTTYKNHGTDSDNIAYWVINTRQVAQLRRKLEMFTYARFDLELTFVITSTQEQSTIQGQDSPVLTHQIMYVPPGGPVPTKVNSYSWQTSTNPSVFWTEGSAPPRMSIPFISIGNAYSMFYDGWARFDKQGTYGINTLNNMGTLYMRHVNDGSPGPIVSTVRIYFKPKHVKTWVPRPPRLCQYQKAGNVNFEPTGVTEGRTDITTMQTT
;
A
#
# COMPACT_ATOMS: atom_id res chain seq x y z
N ILE A 1 44.54 -44.42 35.12
CA ILE A 1 43.75 -43.26 34.83
C ILE A 1 42.65 -43.72 33.90
N GLY A 2 41.49 -43.86 34.44
CA GLY A 2 40.34 -44.26 33.66
C GLY A 2 40.01 -43.22 32.61
N SER A 3 40.02 -43.64 31.37
CA SER A 3 39.45 -42.87 30.32
C SER A 3 37.97 -43.19 30.24
N GLY A 4 37.14 -42.32 30.72
CA GLY A 4 35.74 -42.35 30.43
C GLY A 4 35.47 -42.00 28.96
N PRO A 5 34.25 -42.16 28.47
CA PRO A 5 33.92 -41.74 27.12
C PRO A 5 34.22 -40.25 26.95
N VAL A 6 35.05 -39.97 25.94
CA VAL A 6 35.38 -38.58 25.60
C VAL A 6 34.35 -38.11 24.60
N ASN A 7 33.59 -37.14 24.95
CA ASN A 7 32.71 -36.45 24.03
C ASN A 7 33.56 -35.51 23.16
N SER A 8 33.74 -35.84 21.90
CA SER A 8 34.27 -34.88 20.95
C SER A 8 33.18 -33.95 20.53
N GLU A 9 33.30 -32.70 20.87
CA GLU A 9 32.40 -31.66 20.41
C GLU A 9 32.88 -31.18 19.02
N SER A 10 31.95 -31.09 18.10
CA SER A 10 32.21 -30.45 16.83
C SER A 10 32.24 -28.96 17.01
N ILE A 11 33.27 -28.30 16.50
CA ILE A 11 33.44 -26.84 16.56
C ILE A 11 33.48 -26.27 15.14
N PRO A 12 32.38 -26.31 14.39
CA PRO A 12 32.37 -25.95 12.99
C PRO A 12 32.71 -24.49 12.71
N ALA A 13 32.63 -23.63 13.72
CA ALA A 13 33.05 -22.24 13.62
C ALA A 13 34.58 -22.07 13.55
N LEU A 14 35.34 -23.05 14.02
CA LEU A 14 36.79 -23.02 13.99
C LEU A 14 37.31 -23.68 12.73
N THR A 15 38.11 -22.95 12.00
CA THR A 15 38.73 -23.46 10.77
C THR A 15 40.12 -22.87 10.56
N ALA A 16 40.93 -23.52 9.78
CA ALA A 16 42.23 -23.02 9.36
C ALA A 16 42.20 -22.72 7.86
N ALA A 17 42.59 -21.52 7.48
CA ALA A 17 42.58 -21.07 6.09
C ALA A 17 43.53 -21.91 5.21
N GLU A 18 44.58 -22.49 5.82
CA GLU A 18 45.56 -23.34 5.14
C GLU A 18 44.94 -24.61 4.58
N THR A 19 43.81 -25.06 5.08
CA THR A 19 43.09 -26.22 4.56
C THR A 19 42.34 -25.98 3.25
N GLY A 20 42.16 -24.72 2.87
CA GLY A 20 41.35 -24.33 1.71
C GLY A 20 39.83 -24.37 1.94
N HIS A 21 39.40 -24.63 3.15
CA HIS A 21 37.98 -24.68 3.50
C HIS A 21 37.55 -23.39 4.20
N THR A 22 36.33 -22.93 3.89
CA THR A 22 35.72 -21.79 4.58
C THR A 22 34.83 -22.25 5.72
N SER A 23 34.87 -21.47 6.81
CA SER A 23 34.00 -21.71 7.94
C SER A 23 32.58 -21.24 7.63
N GLN A 24 31.58 -22.05 7.98
CA GLN A 24 30.19 -21.63 8.02
C GLN A 24 29.72 -21.58 9.46
N VAL A 25 29.26 -20.43 9.90
CA VAL A 25 28.79 -20.24 11.27
C VAL A 25 27.28 -20.35 11.31
N VAL A 26 26.79 -21.34 12.04
CA VAL A 26 25.36 -21.48 12.35
C VAL A 26 25.20 -21.07 13.81
N PRO A 27 24.21 -20.21 14.14
CA PRO A 27 24.05 -19.72 15.53
C PRO A 27 23.97 -20.82 16.59
N SER A 28 23.39 -21.96 16.27
CA SER A 28 23.31 -23.11 17.16
C SER A 28 24.68 -23.79 17.44
N ASP A 29 25.67 -23.59 16.58
CA ASP A 29 27.01 -24.19 16.71
C ASP A 29 27.97 -23.33 17.52
N THR A 30 27.67 -22.05 17.72
CA THR A 30 28.59 -21.07 18.30
C THR A 30 28.28 -20.72 19.73
N MET A 31 27.07 -20.97 20.20
CA MET A 31 26.62 -20.54 21.54
C MET A 31 25.75 -21.62 22.19
N GLN A 32 25.99 -21.86 23.46
CA GLN A 32 25.01 -22.55 24.29
C GLN A 32 23.92 -21.52 24.65
N THR A 33 22.68 -21.83 24.30
CA THR A 33 21.57 -20.96 24.63
C THR A 33 20.83 -21.51 25.84
N ARG A 34 20.53 -20.62 26.78
CA ARG A 34 19.64 -20.93 27.92
C ARG A 34 18.22 -20.97 27.41
N HIS A 35 17.44 -21.97 27.84
CA HIS A 35 16.01 -21.94 27.63
C HIS A 35 15.38 -20.79 28.39
N VAL A 36 14.78 -19.87 27.66
CA VAL A 36 14.04 -18.75 28.24
C VAL A 36 12.59 -18.89 27.80
N LYS A 37 11.70 -18.89 28.80
CA LYS A 37 10.26 -18.92 28.53
C LYS A 37 9.85 -17.61 27.86
N ASN A 38 9.38 -17.70 26.61
CA ASN A 38 8.90 -16.56 25.88
C ASN A 38 7.37 -16.46 25.99
N TYR A 39 6.90 -15.36 26.57
CA TYR A 39 5.46 -15.10 26.74
C TYR A 39 4.82 -14.47 25.49
N HIS A 40 5.61 -14.05 24.51
CA HIS A 40 5.13 -13.45 23.29
C HIS A 40 4.98 -14.50 22.18
N SER A 41 3.90 -14.39 21.42
CA SER A 41 3.67 -15.25 20.26
C SER A 41 4.52 -14.79 19.08
N ARG A 42 5.04 -15.75 18.30
CA ARG A 42 5.71 -15.46 17.02
C ARG A 42 4.78 -14.79 16.00
N SER A 43 3.47 -14.97 16.15
CA SER A 43 2.49 -14.39 15.23
C SER A 43 2.54 -12.86 15.20
N GLU A 44 2.95 -12.20 16.28
CA GLU A 44 3.07 -10.75 16.32
C GLU A 44 4.20 -10.19 15.46
N SER A 45 5.24 -10.99 15.24
CA SER A 45 6.41 -10.59 14.44
C SER A 45 6.35 -11.07 12.99
N THR A 46 5.22 -11.59 12.54
CA THR A 46 5.05 -12.01 11.15
C THR A 46 4.89 -10.82 10.21
N VAL A 47 5.25 -11.00 8.95
CA VAL A 47 5.05 -10.00 7.89
C VAL A 47 3.58 -9.67 7.73
N GLU A 48 2.71 -10.65 7.83
CA GLU A 48 1.26 -10.48 7.78
C GLU A 48 0.79 -9.46 8.82
N ASN A 49 1.12 -9.68 10.09
CA ASN A 49 0.69 -8.78 11.17
C ASN A 49 1.38 -7.42 11.11
N PHE A 50 2.58 -7.36 10.58
CA PHE A 50 3.28 -6.10 10.38
C PHE A 50 2.62 -5.22 9.33
N LEU A 51 2.17 -5.80 8.21
CA LEU A 51 1.63 -5.07 7.07
C LEU A 51 0.11 -4.98 7.06
N CYS A 52 -0.61 -5.93 7.68
CA CYS A 52 -2.07 -5.99 7.67
C CYS A 52 -2.70 -5.04 8.67
N ARG A 53 -2.44 -3.76 8.48
CA ARG A 53 -3.01 -2.68 9.28
C ARG A 53 -3.68 -1.67 8.36
N SER A 54 -4.86 -1.20 8.77
CA SER A 54 -5.58 -0.19 8.02
C SER A 54 -4.87 1.17 8.12
N ALA A 55 -4.68 1.81 6.98
CA ALA A 55 -4.16 3.17 6.91
C ALA A 55 -5.07 4.00 6.02
N CYS A 56 -5.34 5.25 6.40
CA CYS A 56 -6.05 6.19 5.53
C CYS A 56 -5.09 6.64 4.43
N VAL A 57 -5.34 6.21 3.21
CA VAL A 57 -4.44 6.45 2.07
C VAL A 57 -4.85 7.63 1.21
N TYR A 58 -6.11 8.01 1.26
CA TYR A 58 -6.61 9.10 0.44
C TYR A 58 -7.92 9.63 1.00
N TYR A 59 -8.16 10.92 0.83
CA TYR A 59 -9.47 11.50 1.01
C TYR A 59 -9.76 12.49 -0.11
N THR A 60 -11.00 12.58 -0.50
CA THR A 60 -11.45 13.49 -1.55
C THR A 60 -12.90 13.87 -1.32
N THR A 61 -13.35 14.84 -2.07
CA THR A 61 -14.73 15.32 -2.01
C THR A 61 -15.40 15.20 -3.36
N TYR A 62 -16.70 15.01 -3.35
CA TYR A 62 -17.54 15.08 -4.54
C TYR A 62 -18.89 15.71 -4.16
N LYS A 63 -19.44 16.42 -5.11
CA LYS A 63 -20.61 17.29 -4.88
C LYS A 63 -21.79 16.81 -5.70
N ASN A 64 -22.99 17.28 -5.33
CA ASN A 64 -24.20 17.08 -6.11
C ASN A 64 -24.50 18.24 -7.09
N HIS A 65 -23.63 19.24 -7.14
CA HIS A 65 -23.78 20.45 -7.94
C HIS A 65 -22.43 20.87 -8.53
N GLY A 66 -22.44 21.82 -9.44
CA GLY A 66 -21.24 22.31 -10.09
C GLY A 66 -20.94 21.59 -11.41
N THR A 67 -19.67 21.51 -11.75
CA THR A 67 -19.22 20.90 -13.00
C THR A 67 -19.19 19.38 -12.90
N ASP A 68 -19.09 18.69 -14.06
CA ASP A 68 -18.96 17.23 -14.09
C ASP A 68 -17.76 16.72 -13.28
N SER A 69 -16.68 17.47 -13.25
CA SER A 69 -15.49 17.13 -12.45
C SER A 69 -15.72 17.25 -10.93
N ASP A 70 -16.65 18.08 -10.50
CA ASP A 70 -17.01 18.21 -9.08
C ASP A 70 -17.91 17.07 -8.61
N ASN A 71 -18.67 16.46 -9.51
CA ASN A 71 -19.68 15.46 -9.20
C ASN A 71 -19.12 14.03 -9.09
N ILE A 72 -17.90 13.82 -9.56
CA ILE A 72 -17.23 12.53 -9.55
C ILE A 72 -15.92 12.68 -8.80
N ALA A 73 -15.69 11.78 -7.85
CA ALA A 73 -14.37 11.62 -7.24
C ALA A 73 -13.69 10.39 -7.80
N TYR A 74 -12.39 10.43 -7.92
CA TYR A 74 -11.62 9.27 -8.33
C TYR A 74 -10.31 9.18 -7.56
N TRP A 75 -9.81 7.98 -7.42
CA TRP A 75 -8.49 7.71 -6.85
C TRP A 75 -7.83 6.56 -7.60
N VAL A 76 -6.65 6.82 -8.13
CA VAL A 76 -5.80 5.76 -8.70
C VAL A 76 -5.16 5.01 -7.53
N ILE A 77 -5.46 3.73 -7.42
CA ILE A 77 -5.00 2.92 -6.30
C ILE A 77 -3.47 2.80 -6.36
N ASN A 78 -2.82 3.22 -5.30
CA ASN A 78 -1.38 3.15 -5.16
C ASN A 78 -0.97 3.03 -3.69
N THR A 79 0.28 2.69 -3.45
CA THR A 79 0.83 2.48 -2.12
C THR A 79 1.78 3.59 -1.68
N ARG A 80 1.95 4.63 -2.49
CA ARG A 80 3.01 5.63 -2.32
C ARG A 80 2.58 6.94 -1.68
N GLN A 81 1.28 7.19 -1.56
CA GLN A 81 0.78 8.49 -1.06
C GLN A 81 0.91 8.65 0.45
N VAL A 82 0.89 7.56 1.19
CA VAL A 82 1.06 7.58 2.65
C VAL A 82 2.47 7.12 3.01
N ALA A 83 3.27 8.01 3.54
CA ALA A 83 4.68 7.76 3.81
C ALA A 83 4.92 6.58 4.75
N GLN A 84 4.10 6.43 5.78
CA GLN A 84 4.25 5.34 6.74
C GLN A 84 4.02 3.96 6.12
N LEU A 85 2.96 3.82 5.35
CA LEU A 85 2.68 2.57 4.64
C LEU A 85 3.74 2.31 3.57
N ARG A 86 4.10 3.32 2.81
CA ARG A 86 5.16 3.24 1.79
C ARG A 86 6.47 2.74 2.38
N ARG A 87 6.89 3.31 3.50
CA ARG A 87 8.14 2.92 4.17
C ARG A 87 8.11 1.47 4.64
N LYS A 88 6.98 1.01 5.18
CA LYS A 88 6.81 -0.39 5.60
C LYS A 88 6.89 -1.35 4.42
N LEU A 89 6.20 -1.05 3.33
CA LEU A 89 6.22 -1.87 2.11
C LEU A 89 7.60 -1.86 1.44
N GLU A 90 8.30 -0.74 1.48
CA GLU A 90 9.64 -0.60 0.90
C GLU A 90 10.75 -1.25 1.72
N MET A 91 10.45 -1.89 2.85
CA MET A 91 11.38 -2.80 3.49
C MET A 91 11.56 -4.11 2.72
N PHE A 92 10.78 -4.32 1.67
CA PHE A 92 10.83 -5.47 0.79
C PHE A 92 10.91 -5.02 -0.66
N THR A 93 11.61 -5.81 -1.49
CA THR A 93 11.72 -5.51 -2.91
C THR A 93 10.46 -5.90 -3.67
N TYR A 94 9.89 -7.05 -3.33
CA TYR A 94 8.67 -7.56 -3.96
C TYR A 94 7.64 -7.89 -2.90
N ALA A 95 6.39 -7.62 -3.21
CA ALA A 95 5.27 -7.92 -2.33
C ALA A 95 4.06 -8.41 -3.13
N ARG A 96 3.37 -9.39 -2.58
CA ARG A 96 2.12 -9.90 -3.11
C ARG A 96 1.08 -9.85 -2.02
N PHE A 97 -0.03 -9.19 -2.28
CA PHE A 97 -1.11 -9.05 -1.30
C PHE A 97 -2.44 -8.78 -2.00
N ASP A 98 -3.50 -9.16 -1.31
CA ASP A 98 -4.85 -8.71 -1.61
C ASP A 98 -5.12 -7.42 -0.84
N LEU A 99 -6.05 -6.61 -1.35
CA LEU A 99 -6.42 -5.35 -0.73
C LEU A 99 -7.81 -5.42 -0.14
N GLU A 100 -7.95 -4.98 1.08
CA GLU A 100 -9.25 -4.62 1.66
C GLU A 100 -9.35 -3.10 1.72
N LEU A 101 -10.33 -2.56 1.05
CA LEU A 101 -10.64 -1.14 1.05
C LEU A 101 -11.89 -0.90 1.89
N THR A 102 -11.79 0.04 2.82
CA THR A 102 -12.93 0.51 3.62
C THR A 102 -13.13 1.98 3.32
N PHE A 103 -14.37 2.37 3.13
CA PHE A 103 -14.73 3.73 2.78
C PHE A 103 -15.53 4.36 3.91
N VAL A 104 -15.10 5.51 4.37
CA VAL A 104 -15.84 6.30 5.35
C VAL A 104 -16.31 7.56 4.65
N ILE A 105 -17.61 7.67 4.46
CA ILE A 105 -18.23 8.76 3.71
C ILE A 105 -19.04 9.61 4.67
N THR A 106 -18.78 10.91 4.66
CA THR A 106 -19.53 11.91 5.42
C THR A 106 -20.04 12.98 4.46
N SER A 107 -21.29 13.39 4.66
CA SER A 107 -21.89 14.43 3.82
C SER A 107 -22.26 15.62 4.69
N THR A 108 -22.02 16.81 4.15
CA THR A 108 -22.42 18.08 4.76
C THR A 108 -23.23 18.89 3.77
N GLN A 109 -24.30 19.49 4.26
CA GLN A 109 -25.09 20.43 3.47
C GLN A 109 -24.46 21.82 3.57
N GLU A 110 -24.03 22.36 2.42
CA GLU A 110 -23.37 23.67 2.40
C GLU A 110 -24.34 24.80 2.70
N GLN A 111 -25.58 24.72 2.17
CA GLN A 111 -26.59 25.69 2.39
C GLN A 111 -28.00 25.10 2.23
N SER A 112 -28.86 25.27 3.19
CA SER A 112 -30.26 24.88 3.04
C SER A 112 -31.03 25.98 2.31
N THR A 113 -31.63 25.63 1.17
CA THR A 113 -32.46 26.54 0.39
C THR A 113 -33.93 26.56 0.86
N ILE A 114 -34.33 25.52 1.59
CA ILE A 114 -35.71 25.36 2.07
C ILE A 114 -35.66 25.08 3.57
N GLN A 115 -36.16 26.01 4.35
CA GLN A 115 -36.19 25.90 5.81
C GLN A 115 -37.23 24.85 6.23
N GLY A 116 -36.83 23.90 7.09
CA GLY A 116 -37.75 22.94 7.70
C GLY A 116 -37.98 21.66 6.89
N GLN A 117 -37.24 21.41 5.80
CA GLN A 117 -37.25 20.12 5.11
C GLN A 117 -36.06 19.24 5.51
N ASP A 118 -36.36 18.01 5.85
CA ASP A 118 -35.32 16.99 6.06
C ASP A 118 -34.69 16.62 4.74
N SER A 119 -33.38 16.51 4.72
CA SER A 119 -32.65 15.95 3.57
C SER A 119 -32.92 14.45 3.48
N PRO A 120 -33.29 13.93 2.31
CA PRO A 120 -33.40 12.50 2.12
C PRO A 120 -32.03 11.84 2.26
N VAL A 121 -32.05 10.57 2.61
CA VAL A 121 -30.85 9.77 2.79
C VAL A 121 -30.17 9.57 1.44
N LEU A 122 -28.90 9.94 1.36
CA LEU A 122 -28.12 9.80 0.15
C LEU A 122 -27.58 8.38 0.00
N THR A 123 -27.60 7.90 -1.23
CA THR A 123 -26.97 6.65 -1.64
C THR A 123 -25.76 6.96 -2.50
N HIS A 124 -24.65 6.33 -2.20
CA HIS A 124 -23.37 6.51 -2.88
C HIS A 124 -23.02 5.24 -3.65
N GLN A 125 -22.39 5.40 -4.79
CA GLN A 125 -21.80 4.31 -5.54
C GLN A 125 -20.29 4.45 -5.59
N ILE A 126 -19.60 3.37 -5.29
CA ILE A 126 -18.15 3.24 -5.42
C ILE A 126 -17.90 2.14 -6.45
N MET A 127 -17.35 2.51 -7.58
CA MET A 127 -17.10 1.58 -8.68
C MET A 127 -15.59 1.38 -8.85
N TYR A 128 -15.17 0.14 -8.90
CA TYR A 128 -13.81 -0.22 -9.23
C TYR A 128 -13.68 -0.38 -10.75
N VAL A 129 -12.73 0.32 -11.34
CA VAL A 129 -12.37 0.19 -12.75
C VAL A 129 -11.01 -0.47 -12.84
N PRO A 130 -10.93 -1.69 -13.39
CA PRO A 130 -9.65 -2.35 -13.58
C PRO A 130 -8.75 -1.57 -14.55
N PRO A 131 -7.44 -1.82 -14.54
CA PRO A 131 -6.52 -1.14 -15.45
C PRO A 131 -6.96 -1.28 -16.91
N GLY A 132 -7.03 -0.15 -17.62
CA GLY A 132 -7.47 -0.13 -19.02
C GLY A 132 -8.97 -0.18 -19.26
N GLY A 133 -9.78 -0.24 -18.19
CA GLY A 133 -11.24 -0.23 -18.30
C GLY A 133 -11.80 1.15 -18.68
N PRO A 134 -13.03 1.20 -19.19
CA PRO A 134 -13.69 2.46 -19.52
C PRO A 134 -13.97 3.26 -18.24
N VAL A 135 -13.66 4.55 -18.28
CA VAL A 135 -13.82 5.45 -17.13
C VAL A 135 -15.06 6.34 -17.31
N PRO A 136 -15.81 6.60 -16.24
CA PRO A 136 -16.93 7.53 -16.31
C PRO A 136 -16.41 8.96 -16.45
N THR A 137 -17.03 9.74 -17.32
CA THR A 137 -16.72 11.16 -17.52
C THR A 137 -17.76 12.07 -16.90
N LYS A 138 -18.96 11.56 -16.69
CA LYS A 138 -20.09 12.28 -16.10
C LYS A 138 -20.79 11.43 -15.07
N VAL A 139 -21.50 12.07 -14.15
CA VAL A 139 -22.26 11.40 -13.09
C VAL A 139 -23.34 10.44 -13.61
N ASN A 140 -23.86 10.69 -14.81
CA ASN A 140 -24.90 9.88 -15.43
C ASN A 140 -24.42 9.09 -16.66
N SER A 141 -23.11 8.89 -16.82
CA SER A 141 -22.59 8.13 -17.95
C SER A 141 -22.93 6.63 -17.85
N TYR A 142 -23.03 5.96 -18.99
CA TYR A 142 -23.31 4.52 -19.03
C TYR A 142 -22.19 3.67 -18.42
N SER A 143 -21.00 4.22 -18.25
CA SER A 143 -19.87 3.52 -17.60
C SER A 143 -20.19 3.06 -16.18
N TRP A 144 -21.13 3.72 -15.49
CA TRP A 144 -21.57 3.31 -14.17
C TRP A 144 -22.44 2.06 -14.14
N GLN A 145 -22.93 1.64 -15.30
CA GLN A 145 -23.84 0.51 -15.46
C GLN A 145 -23.17 -0.75 -16.00
N THR A 146 -21.82 -0.75 -16.08
CA THR A 146 -21.12 -1.91 -16.64
C THR A 146 -21.27 -3.13 -15.72
N SER A 147 -21.51 -4.29 -16.32
CA SER A 147 -21.65 -5.55 -15.60
C SER A 147 -20.31 -6.13 -15.14
N THR A 148 -19.20 -5.65 -15.71
CA THR A 148 -17.86 -6.18 -15.44
C THR A 148 -17.13 -5.46 -14.31
N ASN A 149 -17.52 -4.23 -14.00
CA ASN A 149 -16.90 -3.44 -12.95
C ASN A 149 -17.62 -3.68 -11.63
N PRO A 150 -16.94 -4.23 -10.60
CA PRO A 150 -17.59 -4.39 -9.32
C PRO A 150 -17.89 -3.02 -8.70
N SER A 151 -19.09 -2.89 -8.17
CA SER A 151 -19.56 -1.67 -7.50
C SER A 151 -20.09 -2.00 -6.11
N VAL A 152 -19.91 -1.08 -5.19
CA VAL A 152 -20.50 -1.12 -3.86
C VAL A 152 -21.45 0.07 -3.74
N PHE A 153 -22.66 -0.20 -3.29
CA PHE A 153 -23.66 0.82 -2.99
C PHE A 153 -23.77 0.96 -1.48
N TRP A 154 -23.77 2.19 -1.03
CA TRP A 154 -23.87 2.49 0.38
C TRP A 154 -24.86 3.61 0.61
N THR A 155 -25.75 3.39 1.56
CA THR A 155 -26.72 4.36 2.00
C THR A 155 -26.29 4.95 3.33
N GLU A 156 -26.39 6.24 3.49
CA GLU A 156 -26.01 6.93 4.73
C GLU A 156 -26.74 6.36 5.93
N GLY A 157 -26.04 6.25 7.06
CA GLY A 157 -26.53 5.61 8.27
C GLY A 157 -26.22 4.13 8.39
N SER A 158 -25.70 3.49 7.35
CA SER A 158 -25.24 2.10 7.37
C SER A 158 -23.78 2.02 7.82
N ALA A 159 -23.33 0.79 8.15
CA ALA A 159 -21.93 0.53 8.43
C ALA A 159 -21.04 0.88 7.22
N PRO A 160 -19.79 1.30 7.43
CA PRO A 160 -18.90 1.63 6.32
C PRO A 160 -18.76 0.47 5.33
N PRO A 161 -18.88 0.73 4.01
CA PRO A 161 -18.77 -0.31 3.00
C PRO A 161 -17.32 -0.79 2.87
N ARG A 162 -17.16 -2.04 2.49
CA ARG A 162 -15.88 -2.67 2.24
C ARG A 162 -15.85 -3.30 0.86
N MET A 163 -14.70 -3.24 0.24
CA MET A 163 -14.44 -3.85 -1.06
C MET A 163 -13.10 -4.57 -0.98
N SER A 164 -13.03 -5.77 -1.52
CA SER A 164 -11.79 -6.54 -1.61
C SER A 164 -11.32 -6.58 -3.05
N ILE A 165 -10.05 -6.25 -3.27
CA ILE A 165 -9.39 -6.35 -4.57
C ILE A 165 -8.32 -7.43 -4.45
N PRO A 166 -8.41 -8.52 -5.22
CA PRO A 166 -7.37 -9.55 -5.20
C PRO A 166 -6.07 -9.03 -5.80
N PHE A 167 -5.00 -9.78 -5.62
CA PHE A 167 -3.76 -9.52 -6.32
C PHE A 167 -4.00 -9.60 -7.84
N ILE A 168 -3.68 -8.52 -8.57
CA ILE A 168 -4.03 -8.35 -9.98
C ILE A 168 -2.87 -7.91 -10.87
N SER A 169 -1.65 -8.30 -10.55
CA SER A 169 -0.52 -8.05 -11.43
C SER A 169 -0.40 -9.15 -12.49
N ILE A 170 0.11 -8.79 -13.67
CA ILE A 170 0.53 -9.78 -14.67
C ILE A 170 1.78 -10.55 -14.26
N GLY A 171 2.58 -10.01 -13.33
CA GLY A 171 3.71 -10.69 -12.71
C GLY A 171 3.30 -11.48 -11.48
N ASN A 172 4.25 -12.13 -10.85
CA ASN A 172 4.01 -12.91 -9.64
C ASN A 172 3.94 -12.06 -8.37
N ALA A 173 4.40 -10.81 -8.43
CA ALA A 173 4.42 -9.88 -7.29
C ALA A 173 4.45 -8.44 -7.79
N TYR A 174 4.04 -7.52 -6.92
CA TYR A 174 4.29 -6.10 -7.13
C TYR A 174 5.75 -5.78 -6.83
N SER A 175 6.36 -4.96 -7.67
CA SER A 175 7.72 -4.45 -7.44
C SER A 175 7.65 -3.16 -6.64
N MET A 176 8.19 -3.16 -5.44
CA MET A 176 8.28 -1.94 -4.62
C MET A 176 9.38 -1.01 -5.13
N PHE A 177 10.35 -1.56 -5.83
CA PHE A 177 11.47 -0.82 -6.45
C PHE A 177 11.58 -1.24 -7.91
N TYR A 178 11.83 -0.26 -8.75
CA TYR A 178 12.00 -0.46 -10.18
C TYR A 178 13.15 0.40 -10.70
N ASP A 179 14.17 -0.24 -11.23
CA ASP A 179 15.33 0.45 -11.81
C ASP A 179 15.11 0.67 -13.31
N GLY A 180 14.25 1.62 -13.61
CA GLY A 180 13.87 1.95 -14.98
C GLY A 180 12.91 3.14 -15.01
N TRP A 181 12.37 3.39 -16.18
CA TRP A 181 11.45 4.50 -16.43
C TRP A 181 10.12 3.98 -16.93
N ALA A 182 9.04 4.65 -16.55
CA ALA A 182 7.74 4.39 -17.15
C ALA A 182 7.72 4.81 -18.63
N ARG A 183 8.46 5.91 -18.95
CA ARG A 183 8.61 6.42 -20.31
C ARG A 183 10.07 6.80 -20.53
N PHE A 184 10.67 6.32 -21.63
CA PHE A 184 12.07 6.59 -21.95
C PHE A 184 12.36 8.04 -22.29
N ASP A 185 11.34 8.78 -22.74
CA ASP A 185 11.45 10.19 -23.14
C ASP A 185 11.26 11.18 -21.97
N LYS A 186 10.96 10.69 -20.77
CA LYS A 186 10.72 11.52 -19.58
C LYS A 186 11.56 11.07 -18.41
N GLN A 187 12.53 11.89 -18.04
CA GLN A 187 13.43 11.61 -16.92
C GLN A 187 12.70 11.54 -15.57
N GLY A 188 11.63 12.30 -15.38
CA GLY A 188 10.86 12.32 -14.13
C GLY A 188 10.07 11.05 -13.85
N THR A 189 10.14 10.04 -14.72
CA THR A 189 9.40 8.77 -14.56
C THR A 189 10.26 7.63 -14.00
N TYR A 190 11.47 7.91 -13.56
CA TYR A 190 12.33 6.89 -12.95
C TYR A 190 11.69 6.29 -11.71
N GLY A 191 11.77 4.97 -11.61
CA GLY A 191 11.22 4.23 -10.46
C GLY A 191 9.73 3.93 -10.54
N ILE A 192 9.05 4.37 -11.58
CA ILE A 192 7.63 4.09 -11.80
C ILE A 192 7.48 2.84 -12.64
N ASN A 193 6.91 1.79 -12.05
CA ASN A 193 6.59 0.55 -12.73
C ASN A 193 5.12 0.53 -13.10
N THR A 194 4.82 0.63 -14.39
CA THR A 194 3.44 0.61 -14.91
C THR A 194 2.75 -0.75 -14.73
N LEU A 195 3.51 -1.82 -14.49
CA LEU A 195 2.96 -3.15 -14.22
C LEU A 195 2.35 -3.28 -12.82
N ASN A 196 2.63 -2.34 -11.92
CA ASN A 196 2.01 -2.28 -10.59
C ASN A 196 0.63 -1.60 -10.58
N ASN A 197 0.03 -1.35 -11.73
CA ASN A 197 -1.25 -0.68 -11.81
C ASN A 197 -2.36 -1.56 -11.20
N MET A 198 -3.00 -1.04 -10.15
CA MET A 198 -4.04 -1.75 -9.40
C MET A 198 -5.46 -1.32 -9.78
N GLY A 199 -5.61 -0.40 -10.74
CA GLY A 199 -6.90 0.13 -11.13
C GLY A 199 -7.24 1.45 -10.45
N THR A 200 -8.47 1.89 -10.67
CA THR A 200 -8.97 3.18 -10.19
C THR A 200 -10.34 3.01 -9.55
N LEU A 201 -10.60 3.76 -8.51
CA LEU A 201 -11.91 3.85 -7.88
C LEU A 201 -12.61 5.13 -8.33
N TYR A 202 -13.90 5.01 -8.63
CA TYR A 202 -14.76 6.14 -8.96
C TYR A 202 -15.94 6.18 -8.01
N MET A 203 -16.29 7.36 -7.55
CA MET A 203 -17.34 7.58 -6.56
C MET A 203 -18.29 8.66 -7.03
N ARG A 204 -19.58 8.43 -6.82
CA ARG A 204 -20.65 9.39 -7.13
C ARG A 204 -21.80 9.31 -6.14
N HIS A 205 -22.65 10.33 -6.13
CA HIS A 205 -23.99 10.23 -5.57
C HIS A 205 -24.91 9.52 -6.58
N VAL A 206 -25.68 8.57 -6.10
CA VAL A 206 -26.64 7.86 -6.95
C VAL A 206 -27.94 8.64 -7.06
N ASN A 207 -28.40 9.23 -5.97
CA ASN A 207 -29.60 10.04 -5.92
C ASN A 207 -29.26 11.51 -5.59
N ASP A 208 -30.08 12.40 -6.13
CA ASP A 208 -29.95 13.84 -5.94
C ASP A 208 -30.89 14.33 -4.80
N GLY A 209 -31.03 13.56 -3.80
CA GLY A 209 -32.08 13.67 -2.80
C GLY A 209 -32.03 14.87 -1.85
N SER A 210 -31.49 16.00 -2.25
CA SER A 210 -31.34 17.13 -1.33
C SER A 210 -32.02 18.40 -1.81
N PRO A 211 -32.66 19.16 -0.90
CA PRO A 211 -33.16 20.49 -1.23
C PRO A 211 -32.06 21.55 -1.40
N GLY A 212 -30.79 21.21 -1.23
CA GLY A 212 -29.70 22.16 -1.36
C GLY A 212 -28.38 21.49 -1.75
N PRO A 213 -27.31 22.29 -1.88
CA PRO A 213 -25.98 21.79 -2.22
C PRO A 213 -25.40 20.90 -1.12
N ILE A 214 -24.89 19.72 -1.52
CA ILE A 214 -24.25 18.77 -0.62
C ILE A 214 -22.83 18.51 -1.09
N VAL A 215 -21.89 18.45 -0.14
CA VAL A 215 -20.52 17.99 -0.34
C VAL A 215 -20.34 16.72 0.47
N SER A 216 -19.94 15.66 -0.20
CA SER A 216 -19.57 14.39 0.43
C SER A 216 -18.07 14.23 0.44
N THR A 217 -17.51 13.85 1.59
CA THR A 217 -16.09 13.54 1.75
C THR A 217 -15.95 12.04 1.95
N VAL A 218 -15.13 11.41 1.15
CA VAL A 218 -14.78 10.01 1.30
C VAL A 218 -13.36 9.88 1.82
N ARG A 219 -13.17 9.03 2.83
CA ARG A 219 -11.86 8.62 3.31
C ARG A 219 -11.68 7.16 2.99
N ILE A 220 -10.58 6.84 2.34
CA ILE A 220 -10.29 5.48 1.88
C ILE A 220 -9.23 4.89 2.80
N TYR A 221 -9.56 3.76 3.42
CA TYR A 221 -8.67 2.99 4.26
C TYR A 221 -8.23 1.74 3.53
N PHE A 222 -6.95 1.51 3.54
CA PHE A 222 -6.28 0.45 2.81
C PHE A 222 -5.66 -0.54 3.79
N LYS A 223 -5.99 -1.80 3.64
CA LYS A 223 -5.45 -2.87 4.48
C LYS A 223 -4.98 -4.02 3.59
N PRO A 224 -3.67 -4.25 3.50
CA PRO A 224 -3.16 -5.43 2.82
C PRO A 224 -3.57 -6.72 3.56
N LYS A 225 -3.85 -7.77 2.82
CA LYS A 225 -4.17 -9.10 3.34
C LYS A 225 -3.47 -10.18 2.55
N HIS A 226 -3.23 -11.34 3.19
CA HIS A 226 -2.58 -12.49 2.57
C HIS A 226 -1.23 -12.10 1.97
N VAL A 227 -0.40 -11.47 2.81
CA VAL A 227 0.84 -10.84 2.37
C VAL A 227 1.94 -11.87 2.25
N LYS A 228 2.66 -11.83 1.13
CA LYS A 228 3.95 -12.48 0.92
C LYS A 228 4.94 -11.44 0.45
N THR A 229 6.15 -11.50 0.97
CA THR A 229 7.21 -10.55 0.63
C THR A 229 8.51 -11.28 0.35
N TRP A 230 9.33 -10.70 -0.50
CA TRP A 230 10.61 -11.25 -0.91
C TRP A 230 11.68 -10.16 -0.91
N VAL A 231 12.91 -10.57 -0.68
CA VAL A 231 14.11 -9.75 -0.76
C VAL A 231 14.01 -8.54 0.18
N PRO A 232 14.25 -8.75 1.49
CA PRO A 232 14.26 -7.66 2.45
C PRO A 232 15.30 -6.59 2.11
N ARG A 233 14.99 -5.36 2.42
CA ARG A 233 15.83 -4.19 2.20
C ARG A 233 15.94 -3.38 3.48
N PRO A 234 17.02 -2.60 3.66
CA PRO A 234 17.11 -1.69 4.79
C PRO A 234 15.98 -0.64 4.72
N PRO A 235 15.47 -0.20 5.86
CA PRO A 235 14.45 0.82 5.88
C PRO A 235 15.02 2.13 5.35
N ARG A 236 14.15 2.92 4.70
CA ARG A 236 14.54 4.22 4.18
C ARG A 236 14.89 5.17 5.31
N LEU A 237 16.00 5.85 5.19
CA LEU A 237 16.47 6.84 6.18
C LEU A 237 16.01 8.26 5.84
N CYS A 238 15.94 8.60 4.56
CA CYS A 238 15.53 9.91 4.09
C CYS A 238 14.01 10.02 3.99
N GLN A 239 13.51 11.24 4.17
CA GLN A 239 12.08 11.50 3.96
C GLN A 239 11.72 11.42 2.48
N TYR A 240 10.48 11.03 2.19
CA TYR A 240 9.94 11.05 0.86
C TYR A 240 9.63 12.48 0.45
N GLN A 241 9.97 12.83 -0.79
CA GLN A 241 9.67 14.15 -1.33
C GLN A 241 8.34 14.18 -2.09
N LYS A 242 8.10 13.16 -2.93
CA LYS A 242 6.89 13.04 -3.74
C LYS A 242 6.48 11.59 -3.90
N ALA A 243 5.18 11.36 -4.02
CA ALA A 243 4.63 10.02 -4.28
C ALA A 243 5.06 9.46 -5.65
N GLY A 244 5.25 10.33 -6.63
CA GLY A 244 5.57 9.94 -8.01
C GLY A 244 7.04 9.66 -8.29
N ASN A 245 7.95 9.85 -7.34
CA ASN A 245 9.37 9.59 -7.56
C ASN A 245 10.04 8.99 -6.33
N VAL A 246 11.27 8.51 -6.52
CA VAL A 246 12.10 7.90 -5.48
C VAL A 246 13.19 8.83 -4.96
N ASN A 247 13.19 10.07 -5.36
CA ASN A 247 14.22 11.05 -5.03
C ASN A 247 14.30 11.32 -3.52
N PHE A 248 15.48 11.65 -3.06
CA PHE A 248 15.75 12.05 -1.69
C PHE A 248 16.85 13.10 -1.64
N GLU A 249 16.88 13.85 -0.54
CA GLU A 249 18.01 14.75 -0.24
C GLU A 249 18.94 14.05 0.75
N PRO A 250 20.17 13.72 0.34
CA PRO A 250 21.10 13.04 1.23
C PRO A 250 21.57 13.97 2.32
N THR A 251 21.71 13.43 3.52
CA THR A 251 22.40 14.07 4.65
C THR A 251 23.59 13.20 5.06
N GLY A 252 24.49 13.70 5.89
CA GLY A 252 25.79 13.07 6.16
C GLY A 252 25.79 11.59 6.56
N VAL A 253 24.68 11.03 7.04
CA VAL A 253 24.56 9.62 7.46
C VAL A 253 23.53 8.84 6.66
N THR A 254 23.04 9.40 5.57
CA THR A 254 22.01 8.79 4.74
C THR A 254 22.59 7.93 3.63
N GLU A 255 21.76 7.37 2.79
CA GLU A 255 22.09 6.39 1.76
C GLU A 255 23.08 6.89 0.70
N GLY A 256 23.39 8.17 0.65
CA GLY A 256 24.50 8.73 -0.08
C GLY A 256 24.42 8.71 -1.60
N ARG A 257 23.42 8.08 -2.20
CA ARG A 257 23.26 8.01 -3.65
C ARG A 257 22.07 8.81 -4.11
N THR A 258 22.33 9.87 -4.89
CA THR A 258 21.31 10.73 -5.48
C THR A 258 21.05 10.44 -6.96
N ASP A 259 21.97 9.73 -7.60
CA ASP A 259 22.02 9.47 -9.04
C ASP A 259 22.34 7.99 -9.23
N ILE A 260 21.86 7.39 -10.30
CA ILE A 260 22.18 6.02 -10.67
C ILE A 260 23.64 5.80 -11.07
N THR A 261 24.34 6.85 -11.44
CA THR A 261 25.72 6.79 -11.93
C THR A 261 26.75 7.18 -10.88
N THR A 262 26.37 7.91 -9.84
CA THR A 262 27.29 8.40 -8.82
C THR A 262 26.85 8.00 -7.43
N MET A 263 27.81 7.65 -6.58
CA MET A 263 27.60 7.42 -5.15
C MET A 263 28.15 8.61 -4.40
N GLN A 264 27.33 9.21 -3.55
CA GLN A 264 27.80 10.27 -2.67
C GLN A 264 28.66 9.68 -1.57
N THR A 265 29.89 10.17 -1.48
CA THR A 265 30.78 9.89 -0.33
C THR A 265 30.61 11.02 0.67
N THR A 266 30.39 10.67 1.92
CA THR A 266 30.33 11.65 3.03
C THR A 266 31.69 12.18 3.39
#